data_72c82235db6657b0dca0414206a50dab
#
_entry.id   72c82235db6657b0dca0414206a50dab
#
_cell.length_a   1.000
_cell.length_b   1.000
_cell.length_c   1.000
_cell.angle_alpha   90.00
_cell.angle_beta   90.00
_cell.angle_gamma   90.00
#
_symmetry.space_group_name_H-M   'P 1'
#
loop_
_entity.id
_entity.type
_entity.pdbx_description
1 polymer ?
#
loop_
_entity_poly.entity_id
_entity_poly.type
_entity_poly.pdbx_seq_one_letter_code
_entity_poly.pdbx_strand_id
1 'polypeptide(L)'
;MRQYDGSIDDPSLYFNRELSWLDFNQRVLELAEDESVPLLERLRFCAIYASNLDEFFMVRVAGLFDQLDAGIEARGSDGLKPAQQIDRIQSRVLELDERLIACFDGDLRPALEEHGIKILTLQDATEEERRQIDSRFHEQV
;
A
#
# COMPACT_ATOMS: atom_id res chain seq x y z
N MET A 1 1.93 -20.10 -20.07
CA MET A 1 3.32 -20.20 -19.54
C MET A 1 4.28 -20.13 -20.73
N ARG A 2 5.17 -19.14 -20.78
CA ARG A 2 6.18 -19.08 -21.83
C ARG A 2 7.21 -20.19 -21.60
N GLN A 3 7.58 -20.91 -22.64
CA GLN A 3 8.59 -21.95 -22.56
C GLN A 3 9.99 -21.32 -22.62
N TYR A 4 10.88 -21.76 -21.75
CA TYR A 4 12.27 -21.30 -21.74
C TYR A 4 12.99 -21.70 -23.03
N ASP A 5 13.59 -20.73 -23.71
CA ASP A 5 14.26 -20.93 -24.99
C ASP A 5 15.78 -21.22 -24.88
N GLY A 6 16.29 -21.25 -23.64
CA GLY A 6 17.72 -21.48 -23.37
C GLY A 6 18.58 -20.21 -23.38
N SER A 7 18.01 -19.03 -23.67
CA SER A 7 18.70 -17.75 -23.62
C SER A 7 18.60 -17.09 -22.27
N ILE A 8 19.67 -16.46 -21.79
CA ILE A 8 19.66 -15.63 -20.59
C ILE A 8 18.84 -14.35 -20.76
N ASP A 9 18.53 -13.98 -22.01
CA ASP A 9 17.68 -12.82 -22.31
C ASP A 9 16.19 -13.17 -22.39
N ASP A 10 15.82 -14.43 -22.13
CA ASP A 10 14.42 -14.87 -22.13
C ASP A 10 13.64 -14.14 -21.02
N PRO A 11 12.60 -13.33 -21.36
CA PRO A 11 11.80 -12.61 -20.37
C PRO A 11 11.16 -13.50 -19.30
N SER A 12 10.97 -14.78 -19.57
CA SER A 12 10.37 -15.71 -18.59
C SER A 12 11.27 -15.98 -17.37
N LEU A 13 12.57 -15.66 -17.47
CA LEU A 13 13.53 -15.81 -16.38
C LEU A 13 13.48 -14.65 -15.38
N TYR A 14 12.80 -13.56 -15.71
CA TYR A 14 12.84 -12.33 -14.94
C TYR A 14 11.46 -12.00 -14.36
N PHE A 15 11.45 -11.63 -13.08
CA PHE A 15 10.29 -11.06 -12.42
C PHE A 15 10.24 -9.54 -12.65
N ASN A 16 9.04 -8.99 -12.77
CA ASN A 16 8.89 -7.55 -12.72
C ASN A 16 9.24 -7.05 -11.31
N ARG A 17 10.16 -6.13 -11.25
CA ARG A 17 10.72 -5.61 -10.00
C ARG A 17 9.69 -4.89 -9.14
N GLU A 18 8.83 -4.09 -9.77
CA GLU A 18 7.78 -3.33 -9.11
C GLU A 18 6.66 -4.25 -8.61
N LEU A 19 6.24 -5.23 -9.39
CA LEU A 19 5.24 -6.22 -8.98
C LEU A 19 5.78 -7.11 -7.86
N SER A 20 7.04 -7.49 -7.91
CA SER A 20 7.70 -8.24 -6.84
C SER A 20 7.76 -7.43 -5.52
N TRP A 21 7.97 -6.12 -5.62
CA TRP A 21 7.94 -5.24 -4.47
C TRP A 21 6.53 -5.16 -3.84
N LEU A 22 5.49 -5.14 -4.66
CA LEU A 22 4.10 -5.20 -4.17
C LEU A 22 3.82 -6.52 -3.43
N ASP A 23 4.37 -7.63 -3.88
CA ASP A 23 4.27 -8.91 -3.17
C ASP A 23 4.95 -8.85 -1.80
N PHE A 24 6.07 -8.16 -1.69
CA PHE A 24 6.70 -7.88 -0.40
C PHE A 24 5.80 -7.05 0.52
N ASN A 25 5.23 -5.98 0.00
CA ASN A 25 4.33 -5.12 0.79
C ASN A 25 3.02 -5.84 1.17
N GLN A 26 2.57 -6.79 0.36
CA GLN A 26 1.47 -7.68 0.73
C GLN A 26 1.79 -8.48 1.99
N ARG A 27 3.01 -8.96 2.14
CA ARG A 27 3.42 -9.69 3.37
C ARG A 27 3.36 -8.80 4.60
N VAL A 28 3.65 -7.51 4.46
CA VAL A 28 3.46 -6.54 5.54
C VAL A 28 1.98 -6.42 5.91
N LEU A 29 1.10 -6.34 4.92
CA LEU A 29 -0.35 -6.32 5.13
C LEU A 29 -0.85 -7.61 5.80
N GLU A 30 -0.33 -8.76 5.43
CA GLU A 30 -0.68 -10.04 6.04
C GLU A 30 -0.38 -10.08 7.55
N LEU A 31 0.68 -9.40 8.00
CA LEU A 31 0.96 -9.24 9.44
C LEU A 31 -0.11 -8.41 10.15
N ALA A 32 -0.67 -7.41 9.46
CA ALA A 32 -1.80 -6.65 9.99
C ALA A 32 -3.10 -7.49 10.04
N GLU A 33 -3.27 -8.40 9.10
CA GLU A 33 -4.44 -9.29 9.02
C GLU A 33 -4.36 -10.48 9.99
N ASP A 34 -3.18 -10.81 10.50
CA ASP A 34 -2.93 -11.96 11.37
C ASP A 34 -3.42 -11.70 12.80
N GLU A 35 -4.47 -12.39 13.21
CA GLU A 35 -5.09 -12.25 14.53
C GLU A 35 -4.17 -12.67 15.68
N SER A 36 -3.14 -13.47 15.42
CA SER A 36 -2.14 -13.86 16.43
C SER A 36 -1.17 -12.74 16.79
N VAL A 37 -1.06 -11.70 15.97
CA VAL A 37 -0.24 -10.53 16.23
C VAL A 37 -0.96 -9.58 17.19
N PRO A 38 -0.27 -8.97 18.18
CA PRO A 38 -0.89 -8.01 19.10
C PRO A 38 -1.56 -6.85 18.37
N LEU A 39 -2.71 -6.39 18.89
CA LEU A 39 -3.59 -5.42 18.20
C LEU A 39 -2.86 -4.14 17.77
N LEU A 40 -2.07 -3.53 18.65
CA LEU A 40 -1.34 -2.30 18.32
C LEU A 40 -0.21 -2.53 17.31
N GLU A 41 0.39 -3.71 17.30
CA GLU A 41 1.36 -4.11 16.27
C GLU A 41 0.67 -4.31 14.92
N ARG A 42 -0.53 -4.89 14.90
CA ARG A 42 -1.35 -5.00 13.68
C ARG A 42 -1.65 -3.61 13.09
N LEU A 43 -2.04 -2.67 13.93
CA LEU A 43 -2.25 -1.27 13.52
C LEU A 43 -0.97 -0.66 12.93
N ARG A 44 0.17 -0.92 13.59
CA ARG A 44 1.47 -0.46 13.11
C ARG A 44 1.82 -1.02 11.73
N PHE A 45 1.53 -2.29 11.47
CA PHE A 45 1.75 -2.89 10.15
C PHE A 45 0.84 -2.28 9.07
N CYS A 46 -0.40 -1.88 9.38
CA CYS A 46 -1.23 -1.10 8.47
C CYS A 46 -0.55 0.23 8.09
N ALA A 47 -0.01 0.94 9.08
CA ALA A 47 0.69 2.21 8.85
C ALA A 47 1.98 2.02 8.02
N ILE A 48 2.75 0.98 8.31
CA ILE A 48 3.95 0.63 7.54
C ILE A 48 3.60 0.31 6.09
N TYR A 49 2.57 -0.51 5.87
CA TYR A 49 2.08 -0.83 4.53
C TYR A 49 1.73 0.44 3.74
N ALA A 50 0.94 1.34 4.33
CA ALA A 50 0.53 2.57 3.68
C ALA A 50 1.70 3.50 3.37
N SER A 51 2.62 3.67 4.31
CA SER A 51 3.84 4.47 4.13
C SER A 51 4.75 3.91 3.04
N ASN A 52 4.93 2.60 3.00
CA ASN A 52 5.70 1.91 1.97
C ASN A 52 5.08 2.12 0.59
N LEU A 53 3.75 2.06 0.48
CA LEU A 53 3.04 2.26 -0.77
C LEU A 53 3.18 3.70 -1.28
N ASP A 54 3.07 4.69 -0.41
CA ASP A 54 3.27 6.10 -0.76
C ASP A 54 4.68 6.33 -1.33
N GLU A 55 5.71 5.83 -0.69
CA GLU A 55 7.09 5.92 -1.18
C GLU A 55 7.28 5.20 -2.51
N PHE A 56 6.68 4.04 -2.67
CA PHE A 56 6.71 3.29 -3.92
C PHE A 56 6.12 4.10 -5.08
N PHE A 57 4.99 4.75 -4.89
CA PHE A 57 4.38 5.61 -5.91
C PHE A 57 5.23 6.86 -6.20
N MET A 58 5.75 7.51 -5.18
CA MET A 58 6.56 8.72 -5.36
C MET A 58 7.89 8.48 -6.09
N VAL A 59 8.47 7.30 -5.92
CA VAL A 59 9.80 7.01 -6.46
C VAL A 59 9.72 6.14 -7.71
N ARG A 60 9.12 4.95 -7.62
CA ARG A 60 9.17 3.96 -8.69
C ARG A 60 8.07 4.16 -9.74
N VAL A 61 6.84 4.34 -9.31
CA VAL A 61 5.71 4.52 -10.23
C VAL A 61 5.81 5.85 -10.96
N ALA A 62 6.24 6.90 -10.27
CA ALA A 62 6.53 8.20 -10.91
C ALA A 62 7.55 8.05 -12.06
N GLY A 63 8.61 7.26 -11.87
CA GLY A 63 9.57 6.96 -12.93
C GLY A 63 8.97 6.25 -14.15
N LEU A 64 8.00 5.35 -13.92
CA LEU A 64 7.28 4.70 -15.02
C LEU A 64 6.37 5.68 -15.79
N PHE A 65 5.72 6.60 -15.09
CA PHE A 65 4.93 7.66 -15.72
C PHE A 65 5.79 8.62 -16.53
N ASP A 66 6.98 8.98 -16.03
CA ASP A 66 7.94 9.79 -16.79
C ASP A 66 8.36 9.09 -18.09
N GLN A 67 8.60 7.79 -18.05
CA GLN A 67 8.90 7.00 -19.24
C GLN A 67 7.70 7.00 -20.23
N LEU A 68 6.50 6.85 -19.73
CA LEU A 68 5.28 6.86 -20.53
C LEU A 68 5.09 8.22 -21.22
N ASP A 69 5.26 9.32 -20.48
CA ASP A 69 5.13 10.69 -20.98
C ASP A 69 6.20 11.03 -22.01
N ALA A 70 7.40 10.45 -21.89
CA ALA A 70 8.48 10.58 -22.87
C ALA A 70 8.29 9.69 -24.11
N GLY A 71 7.21 8.91 -24.18
CA GLY A 71 6.92 8.03 -25.31
C GLY A 71 7.82 6.79 -25.38
N ILE A 72 8.44 6.40 -24.27
CA ILE A 72 9.29 5.21 -24.19
C ILE A 72 8.40 3.97 -24.18
N GLU A 73 8.57 3.12 -25.19
CA GLU A 73 7.86 1.86 -25.32
C GLU A 73 8.77 0.63 -25.18
N ALA A 74 10.02 0.84 -24.80
CA ALA A 74 10.97 -0.24 -24.62
C ALA A 74 10.52 -1.23 -23.54
N ARG A 75 10.60 -2.53 -23.85
CA ARG A 75 10.30 -3.59 -22.89
C ARG A 75 11.46 -3.75 -21.92
N GLY A 76 11.14 -3.95 -20.64
CA GLY A 76 12.11 -4.37 -19.64
C GLY A 76 12.55 -5.83 -19.85
N SER A 77 13.46 -6.30 -18.99
CA SER A 77 13.97 -7.69 -19.04
C SER A 77 12.87 -8.74 -18.88
N ASP A 78 11.78 -8.40 -18.19
CA ASP A 78 10.59 -9.23 -18.00
C ASP A 78 9.58 -9.18 -19.17
N GLY A 79 9.87 -8.40 -20.21
CA GLY A 79 9.07 -8.27 -21.42
C GLY A 79 7.91 -7.28 -21.33
N LEU A 80 7.76 -6.53 -20.24
CA LEU A 80 6.70 -5.56 -20.03
C LEU A 80 7.09 -4.15 -20.49
N LYS A 81 6.19 -3.48 -21.20
CA LYS A 81 6.29 -2.05 -21.50
C LYS A 81 5.87 -1.22 -20.28
N PRO A 82 6.32 0.06 -20.15
CA PRO A 82 5.93 0.93 -19.03
C PRO A 82 4.42 1.03 -18.82
N ALA A 83 3.63 1.20 -19.88
CA ALA A 83 2.16 1.24 -19.77
C ALA A 83 1.57 -0.06 -19.20
N GLN A 84 2.10 -1.21 -19.60
CA GLN A 84 1.66 -2.51 -19.10
C GLN A 84 2.01 -2.71 -17.63
N GLN A 85 3.19 -2.23 -17.22
CA GLN A 85 3.61 -2.27 -15.82
C GLN A 85 2.69 -1.42 -14.94
N ILE A 86 2.41 -0.18 -15.36
CA ILE A 86 1.50 0.73 -14.64
C ILE A 86 0.12 0.09 -14.47
N ASP A 87 -0.43 -0.48 -15.53
CA ASP A 87 -1.75 -1.11 -15.50
C ASP A 87 -1.80 -2.28 -14.50
N ARG A 88 -0.80 -3.15 -14.52
CA ARG A 88 -0.70 -4.27 -13.56
C ARG A 88 -0.49 -3.80 -12.13
N ILE A 89 0.33 -2.77 -11.92
CA ILE A 89 0.54 -2.15 -10.60
C ILE A 89 -0.77 -1.61 -10.04
N GLN A 90 -1.51 -0.84 -10.84
CA GLN A 90 -2.79 -0.26 -10.42
C GLN A 90 -3.81 -1.33 -10.04
N SER A 91 -3.95 -2.38 -10.84
CA SER A 91 -4.85 -3.49 -10.53
C SER A 91 -4.47 -4.20 -9.23
N ARG A 92 -3.18 -4.43 -9.02
CA ARG A 92 -2.68 -5.08 -7.81
C ARG A 92 -2.87 -4.22 -6.57
N VAL A 93 -2.61 -2.93 -6.69
CA VAL A 93 -2.79 -1.97 -5.58
C VAL A 93 -4.26 -1.88 -5.17
N LEU A 94 -5.19 -1.86 -6.11
CA LEU A 94 -6.61 -1.85 -5.79
C LEU A 94 -7.02 -3.07 -4.95
N GLU A 95 -6.58 -4.27 -5.30
CA GLU A 95 -6.83 -5.48 -4.51
C GLU A 95 -6.27 -5.38 -3.08
N LEU A 96 -5.05 -4.89 -2.96
CA LEU A 96 -4.39 -4.76 -1.66
C LEU A 96 -5.03 -3.66 -0.80
N ASP A 97 -5.44 -2.56 -1.40
CA ASP A 97 -6.12 -1.47 -0.69
C ASP A 97 -7.50 -1.88 -0.18
N GLU A 98 -8.24 -2.68 -0.94
CA GLU A 98 -9.49 -3.27 -0.47
C GLU A 98 -9.27 -4.15 0.78
N ARG A 99 -8.20 -4.94 0.80
CA ARG A 99 -7.82 -5.75 1.95
C ARG A 99 -7.41 -4.88 3.15
N LEU A 100 -6.65 -3.81 2.91
CA LEU A 100 -6.26 -2.86 3.96
C LEU A 100 -7.48 -2.22 4.61
N ILE A 101 -8.41 -1.74 3.81
CA ILE A 101 -9.65 -1.11 4.30
C ILE A 101 -10.49 -2.11 5.09
N ALA A 102 -10.65 -3.32 4.59
CA ALA A 102 -11.38 -4.38 5.29
C ALA A 102 -10.72 -4.73 6.63
N CYS A 103 -9.41 -4.81 6.67
CA CYS A 103 -8.66 -5.07 7.90
C CYS A 103 -8.79 -3.91 8.90
N PHE A 104 -8.58 -2.68 8.47
CA PHE A 104 -8.59 -1.51 9.33
C PHE A 104 -10.01 -1.17 9.83
N ASP A 105 -10.96 -0.96 8.93
CA ASP A 105 -12.32 -0.55 9.28
C ASP A 105 -13.17 -1.69 9.83
N GLY A 106 -12.99 -2.90 9.30
CA GLY A 106 -13.81 -4.05 9.66
C GLY A 106 -13.33 -4.83 10.87
N ASP A 107 -12.04 -4.80 11.18
CA ASP A 107 -11.44 -5.62 12.24
C ASP A 107 -10.70 -4.80 13.29
N LEU A 108 -9.69 -4.02 12.90
CA LEU A 108 -8.83 -3.32 13.87
C LEU A 108 -9.54 -2.17 14.59
N ARG A 109 -10.29 -1.37 13.87
CA ARG A 109 -10.99 -0.21 14.43
C ARG A 109 -12.03 -0.63 15.49
N PRO A 110 -12.91 -1.61 15.24
CA PRO A 110 -13.81 -2.12 16.28
C PRO A 110 -13.07 -2.71 17.48
N ALA A 111 -12.00 -3.46 17.25
CA ALA A 111 -11.20 -4.04 18.34
C ALA A 111 -10.51 -2.97 19.19
N LEU A 112 -10.03 -1.89 18.59
CA LEU A 112 -9.49 -0.73 19.31
C LEU A 112 -10.55 -0.04 20.16
N GLU A 113 -11.75 0.11 19.65
CA GLU A 113 -12.87 0.72 20.39
C GLU A 113 -13.24 -0.10 21.64
N GLU A 114 -13.20 -1.43 21.56
CA GLU A 114 -13.39 -2.32 22.71
C GLU A 114 -12.36 -2.08 23.83
N HIS A 115 -11.16 -1.61 23.46
CA HIS A 115 -10.11 -1.24 24.40
C HIS A 115 -10.08 0.26 24.75
N GLY A 116 -11.13 1.00 24.40
CA GLY A 116 -11.26 2.42 24.71
C GLY A 116 -10.46 3.36 23.80
N ILE A 117 -9.96 2.86 22.67
CA ILE A 117 -9.21 3.66 21.67
C ILE A 117 -10.12 3.92 20.48
N LYS A 118 -10.45 5.19 20.27
CA LYS A 118 -11.29 5.62 19.13
C LYS A 118 -10.47 6.39 18.11
N ILE A 119 -10.55 5.96 16.86
CA ILE A 119 -10.00 6.69 15.71
C ILE A 119 -11.18 7.33 15.00
N LEU A 120 -11.28 8.65 15.10
CA LEU A 120 -12.44 9.42 14.65
C LEU A 120 -12.03 10.43 13.58
N THR A 121 -12.97 10.75 12.70
CA THR A 121 -12.92 11.97 11.91
C THR A 121 -13.44 13.14 12.74
N LEU A 122 -13.13 14.37 12.34
CA LEU A 122 -13.68 15.56 13.00
C LEU A 122 -15.22 15.62 12.95
N GLN A 123 -15.81 14.99 11.93
CA GLN A 123 -17.27 14.92 11.81
C GLN A 123 -17.91 14.01 12.85
N ASP A 124 -17.22 12.94 13.21
CA ASP A 124 -17.69 11.93 14.18
C ASP A 124 -17.33 12.31 15.64
N ALA A 125 -16.49 13.32 15.82
CA ALA A 125 -16.09 13.78 17.14
C ALA A 125 -17.24 14.53 17.84
N THR A 126 -17.36 14.31 19.16
CA THR A 126 -18.29 15.08 20.01
C THR A 126 -17.82 16.54 20.11
N GLU A 127 -18.70 17.42 20.56
CA GLU A 127 -18.32 18.84 20.81
C GLU A 127 -17.20 18.98 21.85
N GLU A 128 -17.20 18.14 22.87
CA GLU A 128 -16.14 18.13 23.88
C GLU A 128 -14.82 17.70 23.28
N GLU A 129 -14.79 16.65 22.48
CA GLU A 129 -13.59 16.18 21.76
C GLU A 129 -13.07 17.24 20.79
N ARG A 130 -13.96 17.94 20.08
CA ARG A 130 -13.56 19.06 19.20
C ARG A 130 -12.94 20.21 20.00
N ARG A 131 -13.51 20.57 21.13
CA ARG A 131 -12.95 21.61 22.01
C ARG A 131 -11.56 21.25 22.50
N GLN A 132 -11.33 20.00 22.87
CA GLN A 132 -10.01 19.50 23.28
C GLN A 132 -8.99 19.57 22.14
N ILE A 133 -9.39 19.22 20.93
CA ILE A 133 -8.54 19.32 19.73
C ILE A 133 -8.18 20.77 19.45
N ASP A 134 -9.15 21.68 19.45
CA ASP A 134 -8.94 23.11 19.21
C ASP A 134 -8.02 23.73 20.28
N SER A 135 -8.25 23.41 21.56
CA SER A 135 -7.40 23.87 22.67
C SER A 135 -5.96 23.40 22.47
N ARG A 136 -5.76 22.13 22.16
CA ARG A 136 -4.42 21.58 21.92
C ARG A 136 -3.73 22.20 20.71
N PHE A 137 -4.48 22.47 19.65
CA PHE A 137 -3.94 23.15 18.47
C PHE A 137 -3.44 24.56 18.84
N HIS A 138 -4.23 25.35 19.58
CA HIS A 138 -3.84 26.70 20.01
C HIS A 138 -2.66 26.73 21.00
N GLU A 139 -2.51 25.68 21.80
CA GLU A 139 -1.40 25.58 22.75
C GLU A 139 -0.07 25.19 22.08
N GLN A 140 -0.11 24.43 20.98
CA GLN A 140 1.09 23.87 20.33
C GLN A 140 1.47 24.56 19.03
N VAL A 141 0.64 25.38 18.48
CA VAL A 141 0.83 26.13 17.26
C VAL A 141 0.76 27.62 17.54
#